data_b03a9c5588e9c818ab5141be602969e4
#
_entry.id   b03a9c5588e9c818ab5141be602969e4
#
_cell.length_a   1.000
_cell.length_b   1.000
_cell.length_c   1.000
_cell.angle_alpha   90.00
_cell.angle_beta   90.00
_cell.angle_gamma   90.00
#
_symmetry.space_group_name_H-M   'P 1'
#
loop_
_entity.id
_entity.type
_entity.pdbx_description
1 polymer ?
#
loop_
_entity_poly.entity_id
_entity_poly.type
_entity_poly.pdbx_seq_one_letter_code
_entity_poly.pdbx_strand_id
1 'polypeptide(L)'
;MAKTERRKKPRTLPAQIERAISAAEDKKALELVVLDLRKAAGFTDFFLICSGTNPRQIRAIADSVMDALAAQGAKPAHVEGYDRSEWILLDYFDFIVHIFAPETRLFYGLERLWGSAERIELAH
;
A
#
# COMPACT_ATOMS: atom_id res chain seq x y z
N MET A 1 -8.78 -25.16 -7.02
CA MET A 1 -8.52 -24.59 -6.78
C MET A 1 -7.71 -24.13 -5.77
N ALA A 2 -6.71 -24.40 -5.71
CA ALA A 2 -5.84 -24.06 -4.73
C ALA A 2 -5.64 -22.62 -4.55
N LYS A 3 -5.61 -21.90 -5.58
CA LYS A 3 -5.43 -20.52 -5.47
C LYS A 3 -6.48 -19.91 -4.65
N THR A 4 -7.60 -20.45 -4.62
CA THR A 4 -8.66 -19.87 -3.89
C THR A 4 -8.41 -19.95 -2.43
N GLU A 5 -7.83 -21.00 -1.98
CA GLU A 5 -7.58 -21.16 -0.64
C GLU A 5 -6.61 -20.18 -0.18
N ARG A 6 -5.65 -19.89 -0.97
CA ARG A 6 -4.68 -18.99 -0.61
C ARG A 6 -5.27 -17.69 -0.20
N ARG A 7 -6.25 -17.22 -0.92
CA ARG A 7 -6.82 -15.99 -0.61
C ARG A 7 -7.63 -16.06 0.59
N LYS A 8 -8.11 -17.16 0.91
CA LYS A 8 -8.92 -17.24 2.00
C LYS A 8 -8.17 -17.43 3.22
N LYS A 9 -6.88 -17.35 3.22
CA LYS A 9 -6.11 -17.52 4.33
C LYS A 9 -6.74 -16.77 5.35
N PRO A 10 -6.78 -17.17 6.47
CA PRO A 10 -7.43 -16.53 7.55
C PRO A 10 -6.84 -15.24 7.97
N ARG A 11 -5.90 -14.79 7.24
CA ARG A 11 -5.36 -13.55 7.60
C ARG A 11 -6.39 -12.48 7.46
N THR A 12 -6.65 -11.74 8.48
CA THR A 12 -7.61 -10.68 8.47
C THR A 12 -6.87 -9.37 8.55
N LEU A 13 -7.00 -8.55 7.53
CA LEU A 13 -6.37 -7.24 7.52
C LEU A 13 -7.29 -6.23 8.17
N PRO A 14 -6.72 -5.20 8.81
CA PRO A 14 -7.54 -4.13 9.37
C PRO A 14 -8.43 -3.51 8.30
N ALA A 15 -9.61 -3.08 8.72
CA ALA A 15 -10.58 -2.53 7.78
C ALA A 15 -10.05 -1.37 6.97
N GLN A 16 -9.23 -0.52 7.57
CA GLN A 16 -8.69 0.61 6.84
C GLN A 16 -7.73 0.18 5.74
N ILE A 17 -6.97 -0.88 5.97
CA ILE A 17 -6.07 -1.39 4.94
C ILE A 17 -6.88 -2.00 3.80
N GLU A 18 -7.93 -2.73 4.13
CA GLU A 18 -8.80 -3.27 3.10
C GLU A 18 -9.41 -2.14 2.27
N ARG A 19 -9.80 -1.07 2.92
CA ARG A 19 -10.37 0.07 2.23
C ARG A 19 -9.34 0.75 1.34
N ALA A 20 -8.12 0.88 1.82
CA ALA A 20 -7.04 1.47 1.04
C ALA A 20 -6.73 0.63 -0.20
N ILE A 21 -6.73 -0.69 -0.05
CA ILE A 21 -6.50 -1.59 -1.16
C ILE A 21 -7.58 -1.40 -2.23
N SER A 22 -8.83 -1.38 -1.79
CA SER A 22 -9.94 -1.21 -2.72
C SER A 22 -9.85 0.12 -3.46
N ALA A 23 -9.51 1.19 -2.75
CA ALA A 23 -9.38 2.51 -3.36
C ALA A 23 -8.24 2.56 -4.37
N ALA A 24 -7.13 1.90 -4.06
CA ALA A 24 -5.99 1.85 -4.98
C ALA A 24 -6.35 1.05 -6.23
N GLU A 25 -7.07 -0.05 -6.05
CA GLU A 25 -7.49 -0.87 -7.18
C GLU A 25 -8.46 -0.11 -8.09
N ASP A 26 -9.28 0.77 -7.54
CA ASP A 26 -10.19 1.55 -8.34
C ASP A 26 -9.45 2.42 -9.34
N LYS A 27 -8.20 2.77 -9.05
CA LYS A 27 -7.39 3.57 -9.94
C LYS A 27 -6.34 2.73 -10.64
N LYS A 28 -6.55 1.43 -10.68
CA LYS A 28 -5.72 0.50 -11.43
C LYS A 28 -4.29 0.42 -10.95
N ALA A 29 -4.10 0.55 -9.65
CA ALA A 29 -2.77 0.40 -9.09
C ALA A 29 -2.18 -0.96 -9.46
N LEU A 30 -0.88 -0.98 -9.69
CA LEU A 30 -0.19 -2.17 -10.13
C LEU A 30 0.56 -2.83 -8.99
N GLU A 31 0.59 -4.15 -9.04
CA GLU A 31 1.42 -4.95 -8.14
C GLU A 31 1.25 -4.57 -6.66
N LEU A 32 0.02 -4.62 -6.21
CA LEU A 32 -0.29 -4.33 -4.82
C LEU A 32 0.23 -5.44 -3.93
N VAL A 33 0.95 -5.06 -2.90
CA VAL A 33 1.52 -5.99 -1.94
C VAL A 33 1.34 -5.40 -0.55
N VAL A 34 1.03 -6.23 0.42
CA VAL A 34 1.01 -5.83 1.81
C VAL A 34 2.16 -6.54 2.52
N LEU A 35 2.96 -5.79 3.27
CA LEU A 35 3.99 -6.39 4.11
C LEU A 35 3.52 -6.28 5.55
N ASP A 36 3.51 -7.40 6.25
CA ASP A 36 3.15 -7.44 7.65
C ASP A 36 4.42 -7.20 8.46
N LEU A 37 4.51 -6.04 9.07
CA LEU A 37 5.72 -5.62 9.77
C LEU A 37 5.60 -5.74 11.27
N ARG A 38 4.53 -6.36 11.76
CA ARG A 38 4.29 -6.38 13.20
C ARG A 38 5.41 -7.07 13.98
N LYS A 39 6.12 -7.99 13.34
CA LYS A 39 7.22 -8.66 14.00
C LYS A 39 8.58 -8.18 13.52
N ALA A 40 8.61 -7.34 12.50
CA ALA A 40 9.87 -6.93 11.88
C ALA A 40 10.25 -5.49 12.16
N ALA A 41 9.30 -4.64 12.45
CA ALA A 41 9.57 -3.24 12.67
C ALA A 41 8.79 -2.77 13.89
N GLY A 42 9.21 -1.67 14.47
CA GLY A 42 8.53 -1.17 15.66
C GLY A 42 7.80 0.13 15.43
N PHE A 43 7.80 0.64 14.21
CA PHE A 43 7.23 1.96 13.95
C PHE A 43 5.88 1.92 13.23
N THR A 44 5.53 0.80 12.63
CA THR A 44 4.23 0.67 11.98
C THR A 44 3.92 -0.82 11.87
N ASP A 45 2.66 -1.16 11.62
CA ASP A 45 2.27 -2.55 11.55
C ASP A 45 2.27 -3.11 10.13
N PHE A 46 1.98 -2.28 9.14
CA PHE A 46 1.89 -2.74 7.76
C PHE A 46 2.39 -1.72 6.77
N PHE A 47 2.95 -2.20 5.66
CA PHE A 47 3.13 -1.38 4.47
C PHE A 47 2.14 -1.87 3.42
N LEU A 48 1.53 -0.93 2.71
CA LEU A 48 0.80 -1.25 1.48
C LEU A 48 1.62 -0.63 0.36
N ILE A 49 2.11 -1.43 -0.58
CA ILE A 49 2.99 -0.96 -1.64
C ILE A 49 2.34 -1.23 -2.99
N CYS A 50 2.35 -0.24 -3.86
CA CYS A 50 1.83 -0.41 -5.21
C CYS A 50 2.54 0.56 -6.14
N SER A 51 2.24 0.46 -7.42
CA SER A 51 2.85 1.31 -8.42
C SER A 51 1.80 1.92 -9.34
N GLY A 52 2.16 3.02 -9.96
CA GLY A 52 1.39 3.61 -11.05
C GLY A 52 2.32 3.85 -12.22
N THR A 53 1.79 3.96 -13.43
CA THR A 53 2.59 4.03 -14.63
C THR A 53 3.08 5.44 -14.96
N ASN A 54 2.45 6.44 -14.38
CA ASN A 54 2.84 7.84 -14.65
C ASN A 54 2.43 8.70 -13.47
N PRO A 55 2.94 9.93 -13.38
CA PRO A 55 2.66 10.79 -12.22
C PRO A 55 1.17 11.04 -11.99
N ARG A 56 0.40 11.19 -13.07
CA ARG A 56 -1.02 11.45 -12.92
C ARG A 56 -1.71 10.27 -12.24
N GLN A 57 -1.39 9.06 -12.65
CA GLN A 57 -1.97 7.88 -12.05
C GLN A 57 -1.52 7.73 -10.59
N ILE A 58 -0.24 7.99 -10.34
CA ILE A 58 0.29 7.89 -8.98
C ILE A 58 -0.46 8.83 -8.05
N ARG A 59 -0.69 10.07 -8.47
CA ARG A 59 -1.46 11.00 -7.66
C ARG A 59 -2.92 10.58 -7.54
N ALA A 60 -3.50 10.02 -8.62
CA ALA A 60 -4.88 9.57 -8.58
C ALA A 60 -5.05 8.44 -7.56
N ILE A 61 -4.08 7.54 -7.48
CA ILE A 61 -4.11 6.46 -6.49
C ILE A 61 -4.06 7.07 -5.08
N ALA A 62 -3.14 8.00 -4.86
CA ALA A 62 -3.00 8.63 -3.54
C ALA A 62 -4.29 9.35 -3.15
N ASP A 63 -4.87 10.10 -4.09
CA ASP A 63 -6.10 10.83 -3.81
C ASP A 63 -7.24 9.87 -3.49
N SER A 64 -7.35 8.78 -4.23
CA SER A 64 -8.42 7.81 -4.02
C SER A 64 -8.30 7.17 -2.64
N VAL A 65 -7.08 6.83 -2.23
CA VAL A 65 -6.86 6.24 -0.91
C VAL A 65 -7.21 7.27 0.17
N MET A 66 -6.73 8.49 0.02
CA MET A 66 -6.98 9.51 1.03
C MET A 66 -8.47 9.83 1.15
N ASP A 67 -9.17 9.92 0.02
CA ASP A 67 -10.59 10.20 0.05
C ASP A 67 -11.38 9.07 0.69
N ALA A 68 -11.03 7.83 0.37
CA ALA A 68 -11.73 6.69 0.92
C ALA A 68 -11.55 6.59 2.42
N LEU A 69 -10.34 6.86 2.90
CA LEU A 69 -10.08 6.78 4.32
C LEU A 69 -10.66 7.97 5.08
N ALA A 70 -10.70 9.14 4.43
CA ALA A 70 -11.33 10.31 5.05
C ALA A 70 -12.81 10.06 5.29
N ALA A 71 -13.44 9.32 4.39
CA ALA A 71 -14.85 8.97 4.56
C ALA A 71 -15.06 8.10 5.80
N GLN A 72 -14.01 7.45 6.28
CA GLN A 72 -14.08 6.64 7.48
C GLN A 72 -13.49 7.38 8.69
N GLY A 73 -13.21 8.67 8.53
CA GLY A 73 -12.70 9.48 9.62
C GLY A 73 -11.19 9.42 9.80
N ALA A 74 -10.46 8.85 8.87
CA ALA A 74 -9.02 8.71 9.01
C ALA A 74 -8.29 9.66 8.07
N LYS A 75 -7.29 10.36 8.60
CA LYS A 75 -6.46 11.25 7.81
C LYS A 75 -5.02 10.87 8.01
N PRO A 76 -4.17 11.03 6.99
CA PRO A 76 -2.77 10.69 7.18
C PRO A 76 -2.09 11.69 8.09
N ALA A 77 -1.18 11.21 8.94
CA ALA A 77 -0.39 12.08 9.78
C ALA A 77 0.64 12.82 8.93
N HIS A 78 1.15 12.18 7.89
CA HIS A 78 2.11 12.79 6.99
C HIS A 78 1.84 12.35 5.57
N VAL A 79 2.07 13.25 4.62
CA VAL A 79 2.03 12.95 3.20
C VAL A 79 3.34 13.46 2.62
N GLU A 80 4.11 12.58 1.99
CA GLU A 80 5.39 12.95 1.42
C GLU A 80 5.41 12.63 -0.06
N GLY A 81 6.09 13.47 -0.83
CA GLY A 81 6.36 13.18 -2.23
C GLY A 81 5.22 13.42 -3.20
N TYR A 82 4.13 14.02 -2.74
CA TYR A 82 2.96 14.19 -3.60
C TYR A 82 3.27 14.98 -4.86
N ASP A 83 4.04 16.04 -4.74
CA ASP A 83 4.30 16.90 -5.89
C ASP A 83 5.18 16.23 -6.93
N ARG A 84 6.18 15.49 -6.51
CA ARG A 84 7.07 14.84 -7.47
C ARG A 84 6.45 13.58 -8.05
N SER A 85 5.61 12.94 -7.28
CA SER A 85 4.85 11.78 -7.75
C SER A 85 5.72 10.64 -8.26
N GLU A 86 6.89 10.48 -7.69
CA GLU A 86 7.73 9.31 -7.97
C GLU A 86 7.60 8.30 -6.86
N TRP A 87 7.31 8.79 -5.66
CA TRP A 87 7.12 7.95 -4.49
C TRP A 87 6.27 8.78 -3.54
N ILE A 88 4.99 8.49 -3.46
CA ILE A 88 4.12 9.18 -2.52
C ILE A 88 3.96 8.27 -1.31
N LEU A 89 4.18 8.83 -0.14
CA LEU A 89 4.06 8.10 1.11
C LEU A 89 2.90 8.70 1.89
N LEU A 90 1.98 7.86 2.31
CA LEU A 90 0.85 8.28 3.14
C LEU A 90 0.97 7.55 4.46
N ASP A 91 1.27 8.29 5.53
CA ASP A 91 1.54 7.72 6.83
C ASP A 91 0.30 7.81 7.70
N TYR A 92 -0.29 6.66 8.01
CA TYR A 92 -1.47 6.57 8.86
C TYR A 92 -1.14 5.97 10.24
N PHE A 93 0.13 5.97 10.62
CA PHE A 93 0.62 5.41 11.88
C PHE A 93 0.60 3.89 11.89
N ASP A 94 -0.57 3.27 11.93
CA ASP A 94 -0.64 1.82 11.99
C ASP A 94 -0.25 1.18 10.69
N PHE A 95 -0.32 1.93 9.60
CA PHE A 95 0.15 1.45 8.32
C PHE A 95 0.61 2.63 7.47
N ILE A 96 1.46 2.35 6.51
CA ILE A 96 1.99 3.35 5.60
C ILE A 96 1.76 2.87 4.19
N VAL A 97 1.18 3.73 3.35
CA VAL A 97 0.92 3.42 1.96
C VAL A 97 2.04 4.02 1.12
N HIS A 98 2.64 3.20 0.26
CA HIS A 98 3.72 3.62 -0.62
C HIS A 98 3.25 3.44 -2.07
N ILE A 99 3.21 4.52 -2.83
CA ILE A 99 2.80 4.49 -4.22
C ILE A 99 3.98 4.95 -5.05
N PHE A 100 4.51 4.10 -5.89
CA PHE A 100 5.77 4.32 -6.60
C PHE A 100 5.62 4.38 -8.10
N ALA A 101 6.51 5.15 -8.74
CA ALA A 101 6.80 4.89 -10.14
C ALA A 101 7.59 3.57 -10.17
N PRO A 102 7.45 2.75 -11.22
CA PRO A 102 8.08 1.43 -11.22
C PRO A 102 9.59 1.46 -11.03
N GLU A 103 10.27 2.41 -11.65
CA GLU A 103 11.72 2.49 -11.50
C GLU A 103 12.11 2.85 -10.09
N THR A 104 11.37 3.75 -9.46
CA THR A 104 11.66 4.17 -8.10
C THR A 104 11.43 3.03 -7.14
N ARG A 105 10.38 2.25 -7.36
CA ARG A 105 10.09 1.09 -6.52
C ARG A 105 11.25 0.10 -6.57
N LEU A 106 11.74 -0.17 -7.79
CA LEU A 106 12.82 -1.09 -7.94
C LEU A 106 14.11 -0.57 -7.30
N PHE A 107 14.37 0.72 -7.49
CA PHE A 107 15.59 1.32 -6.96
C PHE A 107 15.65 1.26 -5.44
N TYR A 108 14.59 1.66 -4.76
CA TYR A 108 14.62 1.67 -3.30
C TYR A 108 14.36 0.30 -2.69
N GLY A 109 13.64 -0.56 -3.38
CA GLY A 109 13.51 -1.96 -2.99
C GLY A 109 13.02 -2.21 -1.57
N LEU A 110 11.94 -1.54 -1.16
CA LEU A 110 11.43 -1.74 0.18
C LEU A 110 11.08 -3.19 0.45
N GLU A 111 10.57 -3.89 -0.56
CA GLU A 111 10.20 -5.29 -0.40
C GLU A 111 11.41 -6.14 -0.11
N ARG A 112 12.56 -5.80 -0.70
CA ARG A 112 13.77 -6.53 -0.45
C ARG A 112 14.35 -6.12 0.90
N LEU A 113 14.28 -4.83 1.22
CA LEU A 113 14.81 -4.33 2.47
C LEU A 113 14.09 -4.99 3.65
N TRP A 114 12.78 -5.17 3.51
CA TRP A 114 11.99 -5.81 4.55
C TRP A 114 11.68 -7.25 4.20
N GLY A 115 12.67 -7.94 3.64
CA GLY A 115 12.45 -9.31 3.16
C GLY A 115 12.09 -10.32 4.22
N SER A 116 12.35 -10.00 5.51
CA SER A 116 11.97 -10.91 6.56
C SER A 116 10.50 -10.74 6.96
N ALA A 117 9.84 -9.70 6.48
CA ALA A 117 8.44 -9.47 6.81
C ALA A 117 7.56 -10.42 6.00
N GLU A 118 6.43 -10.77 6.54
CA GLU A 118 5.50 -11.61 5.81
C GLU A 118 4.89 -10.81 4.67
N ARG A 119 4.95 -11.36 3.48
CA ARG A 119 4.46 -10.68 2.30
C ARG A 119 3.13 -11.28 1.90
N ILE A 120 2.12 -10.43 1.79
CA ILE A 120 0.78 -10.86 1.40
C ILE A 120 0.53 -10.34 0.01
N GLU A 121 0.44 -11.24 -0.95
CA GLU A 121 0.17 -10.83 -2.31
C GLU A 121 -1.32 -10.88 -2.55
N LEU A 122 -1.82 -9.85 -3.21
CA LEU A 122 -3.25 -9.72 -3.43
C LEU A 122 -3.59 -10.25 -4.81
N ALA A 123 -4.53 -11.18 -4.84
CA ALA A 123 -4.93 -11.78 -6.10
C ALA A 123 -6.09 -11.01 -6.69
N HIS A 124 -6.13 -10.91 -7.98
CA HIS A 124 -7.21 -10.20 -8.64
C HIS A 124 -7.86 -11.07 -9.68
#